data_b2e9ce495cd70b7fc2dc7fd25b44ecb1
#
_entry.id   b2e9ce495cd70b7fc2dc7fd25b44ecb1
#
_cell.length_a   1.000
_cell.length_b   1.000
_cell.length_c   1.000
_cell.angle_alpha   90.00
_cell.angle_beta   90.00
_cell.angle_gamma   90.00
#
_symmetry.space_group_name_H-M   'P 1'
#
loop_
_entity.id
_entity.type
_entity.pdbx_description
1 polymer ?
#
loop_
_entity_poly.entity_id
_entity_poly.type
_entity_poly.pdbx_seq_one_letter_code
_entity_poly.pdbx_strand_id
1 'polypeptide(L)'
;MANKNEWGPQRHNFTEELLTVLYVLERMAQGTTLNQLIEIMDETTEINYFDYRNALEHLLERKLIFSYPSQTGERYILSISGRQSLAHFVPMIKGSVRDRIDAYVQNNRAAFRQENEITTYRSCISDGSYIVFMRAFDDDKCV
;
A
#
# COMPACT_ATOMS: atom_id res chain seq x y z
N MET A 1 21.27 19.72 -19.49
CA MET A 1 20.90 19.19 -19.25
C MET A 1 20.93 18.09 -19.70
N ALA A 2 21.58 17.85 -20.23
CA ALA A 2 21.63 16.61 -20.63
C ALA A 2 21.55 15.71 -19.52
N ASN A 3 22.03 16.10 -18.52
CA ASN A 3 21.98 15.25 -17.49
C ASN A 3 20.66 14.86 -17.15
N LYS A 4 19.71 15.63 -17.34
CA LYS A 4 18.47 15.22 -17.14
C LYS A 4 18.18 14.06 -17.96
N ASN A 5 18.70 13.98 -19.10
CA ASN A 5 18.50 12.86 -19.93
C ASN A 5 19.26 11.68 -19.50
N GLU A 6 20.33 11.85 -18.81
CA GLU A 6 21.06 10.74 -18.36
C GLU A 6 20.31 9.94 -17.40
N TRP A 7 19.51 10.55 -16.57
CA TRP A 7 18.73 9.75 -15.71
C TRP A 7 17.29 9.89 -16.07
N GLY A 8 16.99 10.59 -17.14
CA GLY A 8 15.64 10.76 -17.61
C GLY A 8 14.90 9.46 -17.83
N PRO A 9 15.48 8.49 -18.53
CA PRO A 9 14.74 7.27 -18.82
C PRO A 9 14.37 6.51 -17.58
N GLN A 10 15.07 6.71 -16.51
CA GLN A 10 14.76 6.03 -15.31
C GLN A 10 13.94 6.84 -14.34
N ARG A 11 13.73 8.12 -14.64
CA ARG A 11 12.96 8.94 -13.74
C ARG A 11 11.49 8.83 -14.07
N HIS A 12 10.71 8.71 -13.04
CA HIS A 12 9.27 8.68 -13.17
C HIS A 12 8.75 10.08 -12.91
N ASN A 13 7.68 10.48 -13.55
CA ASN A 13 7.11 11.75 -13.19
C ASN A 13 6.32 11.59 -11.91
N PHE A 14 6.07 12.69 -11.25
CA PHE A 14 5.47 12.65 -9.93
C PHE A 14 4.06 12.05 -9.96
N THR A 15 3.30 12.36 -11.00
CA THR A 15 1.96 11.81 -11.13
C THR A 15 2.01 10.29 -11.22
N GLU A 16 2.95 9.77 -11.98
CA GLU A 16 3.10 8.34 -12.12
C GLU A 16 3.46 7.70 -10.78
N GLU A 17 4.31 8.37 -10.01
CA GLU A 17 4.68 7.87 -8.69
C GLU A 17 3.48 7.83 -7.76
N LEU A 18 2.67 8.89 -7.77
CA LEU A 18 1.47 8.92 -6.95
C LEU A 18 0.52 7.79 -7.33
N LEU A 19 0.31 7.60 -8.62
CA LEU A 19 -0.60 6.57 -9.09
C LEU A 19 -0.08 5.17 -8.78
N THR A 20 1.23 4.98 -8.85
CA THR A 20 1.82 3.68 -8.55
C THR A 20 1.61 3.31 -7.09
N VAL A 21 1.79 4.27 -6.18
CA VAL A 21 1.55 4.00 -4.76
C VAL A 21 0.08 3.68 -4.53
N LEU A 22 -0.82 4.44 -5.16
CA LEU A 22 -2.25 4.16 -5.04
C LEU A 22 -2.56 2.76 -5.54
N TYR A 23 -1.94 2.36 -6.63
CA TYR A 23 -2.18 1.05 -7.23
C TYR A 23 -1.77 -0.08 -6.28
N VAL A 24 -0.60 0.07 -5.67
CA VAL A 24 -0.12 -0.93 -4.72
C VAL A 24 -1.10 -1.06 -3.55
N LEU A 25 -1.52 0.07 -3.00
CA LEU A 25 -2.44 0.05 -1.87
C LEU A 25 -3.78 -0.57 -2.24
N GLU A 26 -4.24 -0.30 -3.45
CA GLU A 26 -5.49 -0.87 -3.91
C GLU A 26 -5.38 -2.38 -4.08
N ARG A 27 -4.25 -2.85 -4.59
CA ARG A 27 -4.04 -4.27 -4.80
C ARG A 27 -3.91 -5.03 -3.49
N MET A 28 -3.36 -4.39 -2.47
CA MET A 28 -3.26 -5.01 -1.16
C MET A 28 -4.62 -5.10 -0.46
N ALA A 29 -5.48 -4.15 -0.74
CA ALA A 29 -6.89 -4.16 -0.33
C ALA A 29 -7.15 -4.01 1.18
N GLN A 30 -6.27 -4.53 2.00
CA GLN A 30 -6.45 -4.45 3.44
C GLN A 30 -5.35 -3.60 4.02
N GLY A 31 -5.41 -2.67 4.72
CA GLY A 31 -4.37 -1.79 5.20
C GLY A 31 -2.95 -2.31 5.01
N THR A 32 -2.11 -1.49 4.45
CA THR A 32 -0.74 -1.83 4.09
C THR A 32 0.21 -1.09 5.00
N THR A 33 1.16 -1.80 5.64
CA THR A 33 2.16 -1.14 6.47
C THR A 33 3.21 -0.51 5.58
N LEU A 34 3.97 0.41 6.15
CA LEU A 34 5.06 1.02 5.42
C LEU A 34 6.07 -0.03 4.96
N ASN A 35 6.37 -1.00 5.82
CA ASN A 35 7.32 -2.05 5.46
C ASN A 35 6.83 -2.87 4.27
N GLN A 36 5.55 -3.18 4.22
CA GLN A 36 4.98 -3.90 3.09
C GLN A 36 5.05 -3.05 1.83
N LEU A 37 4.77 -1.76 1.95
CA LEU A 37 4.85 -0.87 0.81
C LEU A 37 6.29 -0.80 0.29
N ILE A 38 7.25 -0.65 1.19
CA ILE A 38 8.65 -0.61 0.82
C ILE A 38 9.04 -1.88 0.07
N GLU A 39 8.65 -3.03 0.61
CA GLU A 39 8.97 -4.30 0.00
C GLU A 39 8.42 -4.37 -1.42
N ILE A 40 7.15 -4.03 -1.58
CA ILE A 40 6.51 -4.13 -2.89
C ILE A 40 7.13 -3.13 -3.88
N MET A 41 7.32 -1.90 -3.44
CA MET A 41 7.86 -0.88 -4.34
C MET A 41 9.29 -1.21 -4.77
N ASP A 42 10.10 -1.71 -3.85
CA ASP A 42 11.48 -2.04 -4.17
C ASP A 42 11.58 -3.24 -5.11
N GLU A 43 10.66 -4.18 -4.98
CA GLU A 43 10.70 -5.39 -5.81
C GLU A 43 10.05 -5.21 -7.17
N THR A 44 9.15 -4.26 -7.32
CA THR A 44 8.36 -4.18 -8.53
C THR A 44 8.59 -2.93 -9.34
N THR A 45 9.20 -1.90 -8.77
CA THR A 45 9.42 -0.64 -9.49
C THR A 45 10.85 -0.19 -9.32
N GLU A 46 11.20 0.84 -10.10
CA GLU A 46 12.51 1.45 -9.98
C GLU A 46 12.42 2.81 -9.30
N ILE A 47 11.29 3.11 -8.71
CA ILE A 47 11.11 4.36 -7.98
C ILE A 47 11.87 4.25 -6.68
N ASN A 48 12.71 5.25 -6.37
CA ASN A 48 13.51 5.14 -5.16
C ASN A 48 12.68 5.50 -3.93
N TYR A 49 13.22 5.13 -2.78
CA TYR A 49 12.51 5.24 -1.51
C TYR A 49 12.06 6.67 -1.23
N PHE A 50 12.91 7.65 -1.48
CA PHE A 50 12.57 9.03 -1.16
C PHE A 50 11.41 9.51 -2.04
N ASP A 51 11.37 9.08 -3.27
CA ASP A 51 10.31 9.50 -4.18
C ASP A 51 8.97 8.91 -3.80
N TYR A 52 8.92 7.62 -3.49
CA TYR A 52 7.60 7.07 -3.15
C TYR A 52 7.18 7.46 -1.73
N ARG A 53 8.13 7.74 -0.84
CA ARG A 53 7.76 8.28 0.46
C ARG A 53 7.17 9.68 0.31
N ASN A 54 7.74 10.49 -0.56
CA ASN A 54 7.23 11.81 -0.85
C ASN A 54 5.83 11.71 -1.47
N ALA A 55 5.64 10.74 -2.37
CA ALA A 55 4.34 10.51 -2.96
C ALA A 55 3.32 10.13 -1.89
N LEU A 56 3.71 9.27 -0.95
CA LEU A 56 2.84 8.86 0.12
C LEU A 56 2.38 10.06 0.95
N GLU A 57 3.30 10.96 1.26
CA GLU A 57 2.97 12.15 2.03
C GLU A 57 1.97 13.02 1.29
N HIS A 58 2.16 13.19 -0.01
CA HIS A 58 1.24 13.98 -0.81
C HIS A 58 -0.14 13.36 -0.87
N LEU A 59 -0.20 12.04 -0.95
CA LEU A 59 -1.47 11.36 -0.98
C LEU A 59 -2.21 11.53 0.34
N LEU A 60 -1.49 11.52 1.45
CA LEU A 60 -2.09 11.76 2.76
C LEU A 60 -2.62 13.18 2.84
N GLU A 61 -1.84 14.15 2.39
CA GLU A 61 -2.25 15.54 2.42
C GLU A 61 -3.50 15.79 1.61
N ARG A 62 -3.62 15.13 0.47
CA ARG A 62 -4.76 15.31 -0.41
C ARG A 62 -5.93 14.42 -0.03
N LYS A 63 -5.77 13.62 1.02
CA LYS A 63 -6.82 12.74 1.50
C LYS A 63 -7.24 11.70 0.48
N LEU A 64 -6.31 11.31 -0.36
CA LEU A 64 -6.52 10.21 -1.29
C LEU A 64 -6.26 8.87 -0.62
N ILE A 65 -5.52 8.90 0.48
CA ILE A 65 -5.34 7.75 1.34
C ILE A 65 -5.49 8.21 2.78
N PHE A 66 -5.73 7.25 3.65
CA PHE A 66 -5.78 7.49 5.09
C PHE A 66 -4.79 6.58 5.78
N SER A 67 -4.31 7.00 6.93
CA SER A 67 -3.49 6.12 7.75
C SER A 67 -4.19 5.90 9.07
N TYR A 68 -3.92 4.77 9.68
CA TYR A 68 -4.44 4.47 11.00
C TYR A 68 -3.41 3.64 11.75
N PRO A 69 -3.37 3.75 13.08
CA PRO A 69 -2.36 3.03 13.83
C PRO A 69 -2.68 1.55 13.94
N SER A 70 -1.65 0.74 14.00
CA SER A 70 -1.80 -0.68 14.24
C SER A 70 -0.65 -1.13 15.12
N GLN A 71 -0.67 -2.40 15.52
CA GLN A 71 0.38 -2.93 16.38
C GLN A 71 1.75 -2.89 15.73
N THR A 72 1.80 -2.98 14.42
CA THR A 72 3.06 -2.98 13.71
C THR A 72 3.37 -1.64 13.07
N GLY A 73 2.70 -0.58 13.50
CA GLY A 73 2.91 0.74 12.96
C GLY A 73 1.69 1.20 12.20
N GLU A 74 1.86 2.27 11.46
CA GLU A 74 0.74 2.81 10.71
C GLU A 74 0.44 1.97 9.49
N ARG A 75 -0.82 1.88 9.17
CA ARG A 75 -1.28 1.22 7.95
C ARG A 75 -1.96 2.25 7.08
N TYR A 76 -1.89 2.04 5.79
CA TYR A 76 -2.41 2.99 4.80
C TYR A 76 -3.49 2.31 3.98
N ILE A 77 -4.53 3.05 3.69
CA ILE A 77 -5.66 2.53 2.91
C ILE A 77 -6.21 3.63 2.03
N LEU A 78 -6.73 3.26 0.86
CA LEU A 78 -7.29 4.24 -0.06
C LEU A 78 -8.59 4.82 0.48
N SER A 79 -8.76 6.12 0.25
CA SER A 79 -10.06 6.74 0.48
C SER A 79 -10.93 6.48 -0.75
N ILE A 80 -12.19 6.88 -0.68
CA ILE A 80 -13.07 6.79 -1.83
C ILE A 80 -12.52 7.65 -2.96
N SER A 81 -12.05 8.86 -2.63
CA SER A 81 -11.45 9.73 -3.65
C SER A 81 -10.22 9.10 -4.28
N GLY A 82 -9.40 8.45 -3.47
CA GLY A 82 -8.21 7.79 -3.98
C GLY A 82 -8.56 6.67 -4.94
N ARG A 83 -9.59 5.90 -4.59
CA ARG A 83 -10.03 4.80 -5.43
C ARG A 83 -10.58 5.31 -6.75
N GLN A 84 -11.34 6.39 -6.72
CA GLN A 84 -11.89 6.98 -7.92
C GLN A 84 -10.79 7.55 -8.82
N SER A 85 -9.82 8.24 -8.21
CA SER A 85 -8.72 8.80 -8.97
C SER A 85 -7.90 7.71 -9.64
N LEU A 86 -7.65 6.64 -8.90
CA LEU A 86 -6.88 5.54 -9.46
C LEU A 86 -7.62 4.92 -10.65
N ALA A 87 -8.92 4.66 -10.48
CA ALA A 87 -9.70 4.04 -11.54
C ALA A 87 -9.66 4.88 -12.80
N HIS A 88 -9.66 6.19 -12.63
CA HIS A 88 -9.67 7.09 -13.78
C HIS A 88 -8.32 7.16 -14.48
N PHE A 89 -7.23 7.10 -13.72
CA PHE A 89 -5.90 7.34 -14.25
C PHE A 89 -5.02 6.10 -14.35
N VAL A 90 -5.56 4.93 -14.07
CA VAL A 90 -4.78 3.69 -14.12
C VAL A 90 -3.98 3.53 -15.42
N PRO A 91 -4.52 3.89 -16.61
CA PRO A 91 -3.74 3.70 -17.82
C PRO A 91 -2.44 4.50 -17.86
N MET A 92 -2.27 5.48 -16.99
CA MET A 92 -1.02 6.24 -16.95
C MET A 92 0.09 5.47 -16.28
N ILE A 93 -0.20 4.36 -15.61
CA ILE A 93 0.83 3.50 -15.06
C ILE A 93 1.21 2.50 -16.14
N LYS A 94 2.50 2.32 -16.35
CA LYS A 94 2.95 1.39 -17.38
C LYS A 94 2.42 0.00 -17.12
N GLY A 95 1.96 -0.66 -18.17
CA GLY A 95 1.41 -2.00 -18.04
C GLY A 95 2.39 -2.98 -17.43
N SER A 96 3.66 -2.87 -17.79
CA SER A 96 4.67 -3.77 -17.23
C SER A 96 4.82 -3.58 -15.72
N VAL A 97 4.68 -2.36 -15.24
CA VAL A 97 4.75 -2.09 -13.80
C VAL A 97 3.54 -2.68 -13.12
N ARG A 98 2.37 -2.47 -13.69
CA ARG A 98 1.14 -3.04 -13.11
C ARG A 98 1.22 -4.56 -13.05
N ASP A 99 1.74 -5.18 -14.10
CA ASP A 99 1.87 -6.63 -14.14
C ASP A 99 2.82 -7.12 -13.07
N ARG A 100 3.93 -6.43 -12.85
CA ARG A 100 4.88 -6.82 -11.83
C ARG A 100 4.28 -6.69 -10.43
N ILE A 101 3.55 -5.61 -10.19
CA ILE A 101 2.91 -5.40 -8.90
C ILE A 101 1.86 -6.49 -8.68
N ASP A 102 1.04 -6.76 -9.68
CA ASP A 102 0.02 -7.78 -9.57
C ASP A 102 0.62 -9.15 -9.26
N ALA A 103 1.70 -9.50 -9.97
CA ALA A 103 2.35 -10.78 -9.77
C ALA A 103 2.96 -10.88 -8.39
N TYR A 104 3.63 -9.81 -7.94
CA TYR A 104 4.28 -9.84 -6.63
C TYR A 104 3.26 -9.96 -5.51
N VAL A 105 2.20 -9.17 -5.57
CA VAL A 105 1.15 -9.22 -4.54
C VAL A 105 0.48 -10.60 -4.56
N GLN A 106 0.20 -11.13 -5.74
CA GLN A 106 -0.44 -12.44 -5.85
C GLN A 106 0.46 -13.53 -5.28
N ASN A 107 1.73 -13.49 -5.60
CA ASN A 107 2.67 -14.52 -5.16
C ASN A 107 2.93 -14.46 -3.66
N ASN A 108 2.73 -13.29 -3.05
CA ASN A 108 2.98 -13.12 -1.63
C ASN A 108 1.70 -12.92 -0.83
N ARG A 109 0.57 -13.16 -1.44
CA ARG A 109 -0.72 -12.88 -0.81
C ARG A 109 -0.90 -13.62 0.51
N ALA A 110 -0.51 -14.88 0.55
CA ALA A 110 -0.66 -15.66 1.77
C ALA A 110 0.19 -15.09 2.90
N ALA A 111 1.42 -14.68 2.58
CA ALA A 111 2.31 -14.10 3.59
C ALA A 111 1.75 -12.78 4.11
N PHE A 112 1.28 -11.93 3.22
CA PHE A 112 0.72 -10.65 3.64
C PHE A 112 -0.55 -10.85 4.46
N ARG A 113 -1.39 -11.79 4.07
CA ARG A 113 -2.60 -12.07 4.82
C ARG A 113 -2.26 -12.57 6.22
N GLN A 114 -1.26 -13.44 6.32
CA GLN A 114 -0.85 -13.98 7.60
C GLN A 114 -0.33 -12.88 8.52
N GLU A 115 0.45 -11.96 7.99
CA GLU A 115 0.93 -10.83 8.76
C GLU A 115 -0.23 -10.00 9.28
N ASN A 116 -1.20 -9.76 8.44
CA ASN A 116 -2.35 -8.95 8.83
C ASN A 116 -3.19 -9.66 9.88
N GLU A 117 -3.35 -10.97 9.75
CA GLU A 117 -4.11 -11.75 10.71
C GLU A 117 -3.44 -11.78 12.09
N ILE A 118 -2.13 -11.94 12.11
CA ILE A 118 -1.39 -11.94 13.34
C ILE A 118 -1.52 -10.60 14.05
N THR A 119 -1.42 -9.52 13.29
CA THR A 119 -1.55 -8.20 13.86
C THR A 119 -2.94 -7.99 14.44
N THR A 120 -3.96 -8.44 13.75
CA THR A 120 -5.34 -8.32 14.22
C THR A 120 -5.53 -9.12 15.50
N TYR A 121 -4.99 -10.33 15.54
CA TYR A 121 -5.09 -11.19 16.70
C TYR A 121 -4.44 -10.52 17.92
N ARG A 122 -3.27 -9.95 17.74
CA ARG A 122 -2.59 -9.28 18.84
C ARG A 122 -3.35 -8.07 19.34
N SER A 123 -3.95 -7.34 18.44
CA SER A 123 -4.74 -6.19 18.82
C SER A 123 -5.93 -6.60 19.67
N CYS A 124 -6.60 -7.68 19.31
CA CYS A 124 -7.71 -8.19 20.09
C CYS A 124 -7.28 -8.57 21.49
N ILE A 125 -6.14 -9.22 21.61
CA ILE A 125 -5.66 -9.65 22.89
C ILE A 125 -5.24 -8.46 23.73
N SER A 126 -4.63 -7.47 23.13
CA SER A 126 -4.21 -6.27 23.84
C SER A 126 -5.37 -5.56 24.46
N ASP A 127 -6.53 -5.64 23.86
CA ASP A 127 -7.71 -4.98 24.40
C ASP A 127 -8.28 -5.72 25.60
N GLY A 128 -7.76 -6.89 25.89
CA GLY A 128 -8.21 -7.63 27.04
C GLY A 128 -9.58 -8.21 26.90
N SER A 129 -10.09 -8.33 25.71
CA SER A 129 -11.44 -8.82 25.53
C SER A 129 -11.45 -10.03 24.65
N TYR A 130 -10.93 -11.10 25.15
CA TYR A 130 -10.88 -12.25 24.29
C TYR A 130 -12.22 -12.94 24.10
N ILE A 131 -13.19 -12.61 24.89
CA ILE A 131 -14.53 -13.09 24.58
C ILE A 131 -14.98 -12.47 23.30
N VAL A 132 -14.74 -11.17 23.17
CA VAL A 132 -15.03 -10.45 21.95
C VAL A 132 -14.14 -10.98 20.85
N PHE A 133 -12.92 -11.32 21.19
CA PHE A 133 -12.01 -11.85 20.22
C PHE A 133 -12.53 -13.15 19.60
N MET A 134 -13.09 -14.03 20.40
CA MET A 134 -13.63 -15.25 19.85
C MET A 134 -14.75 -15.00 18.87
N ARG A 135 -15.56 -14.00 19.16
CA ARG A 135 -16.62 -13.65 18.25
C ARG A 135 -16.04 -12.98 17.01
N ALA A 136 -15.04 -12.13 17.22
CA ALA A 136 -14.40 -11.46 16.12
C ALA A 136 -13.71 -12.43 15.20
N PHE A 137 -13.24 -13.53 15.78
CA PHE A 137 -12.56 -14.52 15.00
C PHE A 137 -13.53 -15.15 13.99
N ASP A 138 -14.76 -15.38 14.40
CA ASP A 138 -15.77 -15.89 13.51
C ASP A 138 -16.04 -14.91 12.40
N ASP A 139 -15.96 -13.62 12.70
CA ASP A 139 -16.24 -12.60 11.73
C ASP A 139 -15.01 -12.07 11.05
N ASP A 140 -13.87 -12.61 11.38
CA ASP A 140 -12.61 -12.14 10.85
C ASP A 140 -12.29 -10.73 11.25
N LYS A 141 -12.72 -10.29 12.42
CA LYS A 141 -12.34 -9.00 12.91
C LYS A 141 -12.38 -8.92 14.39
N CYS A 142 -11.69 -7.94 14.93
CA CYS A 142 -11.77 -7.60 16.32
C CYS A 142 -12.89 -6.64 16.50
N VAL A 143 -13.88 -7.05 17.18
CA VAL A 143 -15.04 -6.20 17.40
C VAL A 143 -15.16 -5.88 18.85
#